data_eaf5ae228044b3976b82a62eb437e7ec
#
_entry.id   eaf5ae228044b3976b82a62eb437e7ec
#
_cell.length_a   1.000
_cell.length_b   1.000
_cell.length_c   1.000
_cell.angle_alpha   90.00
_cell.angle_beta   90.00
_cell.angle_gamma   90.00
#
_symmetry.space_group_name_H-M   'P 1'
#
loop_
_entity.id
_entity.type
_entity.pdbx_description
1 polymer ?
#
loop_
_entity_poly.entity_id
_entity_poly.type
_entity_poly.pdbx_seq_one_letter_code
_entity_poly.pdbx_strand_id
1 'polypeptide(L)'
;MDIETSGAIRLFFPNPSLTLVYFEALANALDAGATEISIDIDVQAFDKPDTLKITVSDNGDGFTDENFERFRKLLRPRDKFHKGIGRLVFLNYFSRVDVTSTRSKWRRTFIFKDGFDGNAPIENLNDEQPAKTTLAFNGFAKDRVKSYDDLKPDVLKPLLIEQFLPTLDARKRDGTAFKISINLKTKESNAQKEFFPHETVITADDLPSMTKITIQDDSLDAFSTIDMHYHVEPVSGKGSLLVAFSIDGRTIPVNLIPASSFPPGYMGMFLFESEMFHSNADSSRQKLILPENLPIEKLYRVLRREVGKVLADMIPKITEKNEKVKEKFEEQFPHLLGYFENDTVGLIDRDDALEIAQQKFFRAQKQVLQCETLT
;
A
#
# COMPACT_ATOMS: atom_id res chain seq x y z
N MET A 1 -24.64 -21.10 6.97
CA MET A 1 -23.66 -21.37 5.87
C MET A 1 -22.29 -21.32 6.53
N ASP A 2 -21.75 -22.49 6.82
CA ASP A 2 -20.41 -22.61 7.39
C ASP A 2 -19.41 -22.42 6.25
N ILE A 3 -18.70 -21.31 6.29
CA ILE A 3 -17.60 -21.08 5.34
C ILE A 3 -16.41 -21.84 5.92
N GLU A 4 -15.94 -22.85 5.21
CA GLU A 4 -14.68 -23.50 5.56
C GLU A 4 -13.55 -22.47 5.48
N THR A 5 -13.02 -22.08 6.62
CA THR A 5 -12.04 -21.00 6.77
C THR A 5 -10.80 -21.25 5.90
N SER A 6 -10.36 -22.50 5.79
CA SER A 6 -9.22 -22.90 4.98
C SER A 6 -9.46 -22.70 3.48
N GLY A 7 -10.67 -22.99 2.99
CA GLY A 7 -11.06 -22.74 1.60
C GLY A 7 -11.14 -21.25 1.27
N ALA A 8 -11.71 -20.47 2.19
CA ALA A 8 -11.79 -19.01 2.03
C ALA A 8 -10.40 -18.37 2.01
N ILE A 9 -9.48 -18.80 2.88
CA ILE A 9 -8.10 -18.29 2.90
C ILE A 9 -7.40 -18.53 1.56
N ARG A 10 -7.50 -19.75 1.01
CA ARG A 10 -6.86 -20.07 -0.28
C ARG A 10 -7.43 -19.25 -1.43
N LEU A 11 -8.72 -18.96 -1.41
CA LEU A 11 -9.39 -18.21 -2.46
C LEU A 11 -8.98 -16.73 -2.44
N PHE A 12 -8.96 -16.10 -1.26
CA PHE A 12 -8.72 -14.68 -1.12
C PHE A 12 -7.24 -14.30 -0.97
N PHE A 13 -6.41 -15.24 -0.51
CA PHE A 13 -4.97 -15.04 -0.30
C PHE A 13 -4.16 -16.16 -0.93
N PRO A 14 -4.05 -16.21 -2.27
CA PRO A 14 -3.36 -17.31 -2.97
C PRO A 14 -1.86 -17.37 -2.63
N ASN A 15 -1.24 -16.23 -2.34
CA ASN A 15 0.18 -16.12 -1.96
C ASN A 15 0.34 -15.25 -0.70
N PRO A 16 -0.13 -15.73 0.46
CA PRO A 16 -0.03 -14.93 1.68
C PRO A 16 1.44 -14.83 2.15
N SER A 17 1.79 -13.68 2.73
CA SER A 17 3.04 -13.46 3.47
C SER A 17 2.73 -13.18 4.94
N LEU A 18 3.68 -13.43 5.84
CA LEU A 18 3.52 -13.06 7.26
C LEU A 18 3.33 -11.56 7.43
N THR A 19 3.93 -10.76 6.54
CA THR A 19 3.79 -9.30 6.51
C THR A 19 2.33 -8.84 6.43
N LEU A 20 1.45 -9.61 5.74
CA LEU A 20 0.02 -9.29 5.68
C LEU A 20 -0.66 -9.33 7.05
N VAL A 21 -0.15 -10.10 8.00
CA VAL A 21 -0.69 -10.10 9.38
C VAL A 21 -0.48 -8.74 10.02
N TYR A 22 0.71 -8.16 9.88
CA TYR A 22 0.99 -6.80 10.37
C TYR A 22 0.14 -5.76 9.64
N PHE A 23 0.05 -5.87 8.32
CA PHE A 23 -0.74 -4.93 7.51
C PHE A 23 -2.21 -4.92 7.92
N GLU A 24 -2.83 -6.07 8.07
CA GLU A 24 -4.25 -6.14 8.46
C GLU A 24 -4.48 -5.71 9.91
N ALA A 25 -3.56 -6.05 10.83
CA ALA A 25 -3.66 -5.62 12.22
C ALA A 25 -3.49 -4.09 12.35
N LEU A 26 -2.49 -3.53 11.65
CA LEU A 26 -2.24 -2.08 11.63
C LEU A 26 -3.38 -1.32 10.95
N ALA A 27 -3.91 -1.83 9.83
CA ALA A 27 -5.06 -1.23 9.17
C ALA A 27 -6.27 -1.14 10.10
N ASN A 28 -6.58 -2.22 10.82
CA ASN A 28 -7.70 -2.24 11.77
C ASN A 28 -7.50 -1.21 12.90
N ALA A 29 -6.28 -1.04 13.40
CA ALA A 29 -5.95 -0.03 14.40
C ALA A 29 -6.10 1.40 13.84
N LEU A 30 -5.59 1.66 12.64
CA LEU A 30 -5.71 2.96 11.96
C LEU A 30 -7.17 3.31 11.66
N ASP A 31 -7.96 2.34 11.19
CA ASP A 31 -9.40 2.47 10.91
C ASP A 31 -10.23 2.70 12.21
N ALA A 32 -9.74 2.20 13.35
CA ALA A 32 -10.31 2.48 14.67
C ALA A 32 -9.87 3.84 15.25
N GLY A 33 -9.16 4.66 14.49
CA GLY A 33 -8.70 5.98 14.91
C GLY A 33 -7.51 5.98 15.87
N ALA A 34 -6.80 4.85 16.00
CA ALA A 34 -5.65 4.77 16.91
C ALA A 34 -4.55 5.76 16.54
N THR A 35 -3.98 6.41 17.55
CA THR A 35 -2.83 7.31 17.43
C THR A 35 -1.55 6.69 18.01
N GLU A 36 -1.69 5.71 18.89
CA GLU A 36 -0.58 4.95 19.46
C GLU A 36 -0.79 3.46 19.17
N ILE A 37 0.18 2.85 18.50
CA ILE A 37 0.14 1.44 18.11
C ILE A 37 1.47 0.81 18.47
N SER A 38 1.44 -0.38 19.09
CA SER A 38 2.63 -1.20 19.36
C SER A 38 2.51 -2.56 18.68
N ILE A 39 3.56 -2.96 18.00
CA ILE A 39 3.75 -4.29 17.41
C ILE A 39 4.90 -4.95 18.18
N ASP A 40 4.57 -5.90 19.03
CA ASP A 40 5.52 -6.64 19.85
C ASP A 40 5.69 -8.06 19.30
N ILE A 41 6.88 -8.39 18.84
CA ILE A 41 7.26 -9.68 18.27
C ILE A 41 8.12 -10.41 19.31
N ASP A 42 7.73 -11.60 19.73
CA ASP A 42 8.46 -12.42 20.68
C ASP A 42 8.73 -13.80 20.05
N VAL A 43 10.00 -14.14 19.92
CA VAL A 43 10.45 -15.43 19.38
C VAL A 43 11.69 -15.90 20.15
N GLN A 44 11.72 -17.14 20.58
CA GLN A 44 12.86 -17.65 21.32
C GLN A 44 14.11 -17.66 20.45
N ALA A 45 14.01 -18.21 19.25
CA ALA A 45 15.07 -18.21 18.25
C ALA A 45 14.42 -18.31 16.85
N PHE A 46 15.15 -17.89 15.82
CA PHE A 46 14.62 -17.86 14.45
C PHE A 46 14.40 -19.28 13.87
N ASP A 47 15.12 -20.28 14.35
CA ASP A 47 14.96 -21.68 14.02
C ASP A 47 13.88 -22.39 14.87
N LYS A 48 13.20 -21.65 15.77
CA LYS A 48 12.10 -22.13 16.63
C LYS A 48 10.83 -21.35 16.37
N PRO A 49 10.25 -21.45 15.16
CA PRO A 49 9.09 -20.65 14.75
C PRO A 49 7.84 -20.95 15.57
N ASP A 50 7.73 -22.13 16.17
CA ASP A 50 6.65 -22.51 17.09
C ASP A 50 6.57 -21.61 18.34
N THR A 51 7.68 -20.96 18.68
CA THR A 51 7.76 -19.99 19.81
C THR A 51 7.32 -18.57 19.41
N LEU A 52 7.06 -18.32 18.12
CA LEU A 52 6.68 -17.00 17.63
C LEU A 52 5.31 -16.59 18.16
N LYS A 53 5.29 -15.43 18.80
CA LYS A 53 4.10 -14.71 19.21
C LYS A 53 4.19 -13.28 18.69
N ILE A 54 3.07 -12.76 18.23
CA ILE A 54 2.94 -11.36 17.85
C ILE A 54 1.83 -10.75 18.70
N THR A 55 2.06 -9.56 19.24
CA THR A 55 1.03 -8.81 19.95
C THR A 55 0.92 -7.43 19.31
N VAL A 56 -0.27 -7.06 18.86
CA VAL A 56 -0.55 -5.72 18.36
C VAL A 56 -1.51 -5.05 19.34
N SER A 57 -1.10 -3.91 19.87
CA SER A 57 -1.91 -3.10 20.79
C SER A 57 -2.10 -1.71 20.25
N ASP A 58 -3.28 -1.16 20.43
CA ASP A 58 -3.64 0.19 19.99
C ASP A 58 -4.55 0.91 21.00
N ASN A 59 -4.66 2.23 20.86
CA ASN A 59 -5.51 3.10 21.67
C ASN A 59 -6.77 3.58 20.93
N GLY A 60 -7.18 2.93 19.85
CA GLY A 60 -8.36 3.28 19.08
C GLY A 60 -9.68 2.98 19.77
N ASP A 61 -10.79 3.15 19.04
CA ASP A 61 -12.15 2.95 19.58
C ASP A 61 -12.44 1.51 20.02
N GLY A 62 -11.66 0.56 19.53
CA GLY A 62 -11.75 -0.85 19.89
C GLY A 62 -13.02 -1.55 19.41
N PHE A 63 -13.33 -2.67 20.06
CA PHE A 63 -14.46 -3.53 19.71
C PHE A 63 -15.75 -3.08 20.44
N THR A 64 -16.24 -1.89 20.09
CA THR A 64 -17.61 -1.46 20.43
C THR A 64 -18.64 -2.45 19.88
N ASP A 65 -19.91 -2.36 20.26
CA ASP A 65 -20.95 -3.23 19.68
C ASP A 65 -21.01 -3.12 18.16
N GLU A 66 -20.88 -1.92 17.63
CA GLU A 66 -20.87 -1.66 16.20
C GLU A 66 -19.65 -2.26 15.51
N ASN A 67 -18.45 -2.04 16.06
CA ASN A 67 -17.20 -2.57 15.51
C ASN A 67 -17.15 -4.09 15.59
N PHE A 68 -17.67 -4.67 16.68
CA PHE A 68 -17.76 -6.11 16.86
C PHE A 68 -18.77 -6.75 15.89
N GLU A 69 -19.93 -6.12 15.68
CA GLU A 69 -20.89 -6.55 14.66
C GLU A 69 -20.29 -6.54 13.25
N ARG A 70 -19.46 -5.56 12.92
CA ARG A 70 -18.70 -5.54 11.65
C ARG A 70 -17.67 -6.67 11.61
N PHE A 71 -16.98 -6.88 12.71
CA PHE A 71 -15.97 -7.94 12.79
C PHE A 71 -16.58 -9.32 12.62
N ARG A 72 -17.73 -9.65 13.24
CA ARG A 72 -18.32 -10.97 13.15
C ARG A 72 -19.00 -11.29 11.81
N LYS A 73 -19.34 -10.27 11.01
CA LYS A 73 -19.99 -10.42 9.70
C LYS A 73 -18.95 -10.43 8.58
N LEU A 74 -18.53 -11.62 8.16
CA LEU A 74 -17.69 -11.80 6.97
C LEU A 74 -18.46 -11.36 5.71
N LEU A 75 -17.74 -10.71 4.78
CA LEU A 75 -18.29 -10.29 3.47
C LEU A 75 -19.53 -9.37 3.56
N ARG A 76 -19.78 -8.73 4.69
CA ARG A 76 -20.82 -7.71 4.85
C ARG A 76 -20.20 -6.37 5.23
N PRO A 77 -19.53 -5.69 4.29
CA PRO A 77 -18.99 -4.37 4.55
C PRO A 77 -20.13 -3.40 4.83
N ARG A 78 -19.92 -2.47 5.76
CA ARG A 78 -20.89 -1.39 6.02
C ARG A 78 -20.91 -0.39 4.87
N ASP A 79 -19.79 -0.19 4.25
CA ASP A 79 -19.52 0.73 3.16
C ASP A 79 -18.80 0.00 2.03
N LYS A 80 -18.73 0.65 0.88
CA LYS A 80 -18.05 0.14 -0.33
C LYS A 80 -16.56 -0.13 -0.10
N PHE A 81 -15.99 0.44 0.96
CA PHE A 81 -14.55 0.45 1.23
C PHE A 81 -14.05 -0.70 2.12
N HIS A 82 -14.90 -1.31 2.96
CA HIS A 82 -14.49 -2.33 3.93
C HIS A 82 -15.02 -3.71 3.58
N LYS A 83 -14.17 -4.60 3.09
CA LYS A 83 -14.61 -5.93 2.60
C LYS A 83 -14.60 -7.04 3.67
N GLY A 84 -14.04 -6.79 4.84
CA GLY A 84 -14.13 -7.65 6.03
C GLY A 84 -13.44 -9.01 5.95
N ILE A 85 -12.60 -9.26 4.93
CA ILE A 85 -11.91 -10.54 4.72
C ILE A 85 -10.47 -10.57 5.24
N GLY A 86 -9.86 -9.40 5.47
CA GLY A 86 -8.43 -9.28 5.82
C GLY A 86 -8.04 -10.10 7.04
N ARG A 87 -8.90 -10.15 8.07
CA ARG A 87 -8.65 -10.93 9.28
C ARG A 87 -8.45 -12.44 9.05
N LEU A 88 -8.90 -12.98 7.92
CA LEU A 88 -8.67 -14.40 7.60
C LEU A 88 -7.18 -14.72 7.44
N VAL A 89 -6.36 -13.73 7.07
CA VAL A 89 -4.91 -13.92 6.98
C VAL A 89 -4.31 -14.28 8.34
N PHE A 90 -4.92 -13.83 9.44
CA PHE A 90 -4.47 -14.17 10.79
C PHE A 90 -4.47 -15.68 11.02
N LEU A 91 -5.56 -16.35 10.62
CA LEU A 91 -5.72 -17.80 10.79
C LEU A 91 -4.91 -18.61 9.76
N ASN A 92 -4.34 -17.97 8.73
CA ASN A 92 -3.37 -18.64 7.88
C ASN A 92 -2.01 -18.86 8.55
N TYR A 93 -1.66 -18.01 9.53
CA TYR A 93 -0.38 -18.06 10.20
C TYR A 93 -0.45 -18.46 11.68
N PHE A 94 -1.56 -18.21 12.35
CA PHE A 94 -1.76 -18.48 13.78
C PHE A 94 -3.01 -19.28 14.01
N SER A 95 -2.96 -20.23 14.95
CA SER A 95 -4.11 -21.07 15.29
C SER A 95 -5.22 -20.27 15.98
N ARG A 96 -4.87 -19.16 16.64
CA ARG A 96 -5.83 -18.29 17.31
C ARG A 96 -5.27 -16.86 17.52
N VAL A 97 -6.20 -15.93 17.66
CA VAL A 97 -5.93 -14.55 18.10
C VAL A 97 -6.77 -14.30 19.35
N ASP A 98 -6.11 -14.08 20.48
CA ASP A 98 -6.76 -13.69 21.72
C ASP A 98 -6.95 -12.16 21.67
N VAL A 99 -8.21 -11.71 21.74
CA VAL A 99 -8.59 -10.31 21.61
C VAL A 99 -9.09 -9.78 22.93
N THR A 100 -8.55 -8.64 23.37
CA THR A 100 -9.05 -7.88 24.53
C THR A 100 -9.17 -6.43 24.11
N SER A 101 -10.33 -5.83 24.33
CA SER A 101 -10.61 -4.42 24.08
C SER A 101 -11.25 -3.80 25.28
N THR A 102 -10.66 -2.71 25.78
CA THR A 102 -11.15 -1.94 26.94
C THR A 102 -11.33 -0.48 26.55
N ARG A 103 -12.34 0.17 27.09
CA ARG A 103 -12.54 1.62 27.01
C ARG A 103 -13.55 2.07 28.06
N SER A 104 -13.26 3.18 28.73
CA SER A 104 -14.14 3.68 29.78
C SER A 104 -14.48 2.59 30.81
N LYS A 105 -15.74 2.22 30.95
CA LYS A 105 -16.21 1.21 31.91
C LYS A 105 -16.62 -0.10 31.27
N TRP A 106 -16.02 -0.47 30.11
CA TRP A 106 -16.36 -1.73 29.50
C TRP A 106 -15.10 -2.50 29.01
N ARG A 107 -15.25 -3.80 28.94
CA ARG A 107 -14.29 -4.74 28.36
C ARG A 107 -15.01 -5.72 27.45
N ARG A 108 -14.39 -6.04 26.32
CA ARG A 108 -14.78 -7.16 25.47
C ARG A 108 -13.59 -8.06 25.27
N THR A 109 -13.80 -9.38 25.51
CA THR A 109 -12.75 -10.39 25.34
C THR A 109 -13.31 -11.55 24.51
N PHE A 110 -12.54 -12.01 23.53
CA PHE A 110 -12.90 -13.18 22.74
C PHE A 110 -11.66 -13.81 22.11
N ILE A 111 -11.83 -15.07 21.65
CA ILE A 111 -10.80 -15.80 20.92
C ILE A 111 -11.26 -15.97 19.47
N PHE A 112 -10.55 -15.32 18.56
CA PHE A 112 -10.76 -15.50 17.13
C PHE A 112 -9.95 -16.70 16.64
N LYS A 113 -10.63 -17.76 16.25
CA LYS A 113 -10.08 -19.03 15.75
C LYS A 113 -11.04 -19.63 14.74
N ASP A 114 -10.64 -20.73 14.12
CA ASP A 114 -11.56 -21.52 13.31
C ASP A 114 -12.81 -21.96 14.14
N GLY A 115 -13.98 -21.86 13.52
CA GLY A 115 -15.25 -22.14 14.22
C GLY A 115 -15.64 -21.05 15.24
N PHE A 116 -15.13 -19.81 15.16
CA PHE A 116 -15.58 -18.71 16.02
C PHE A 116 -17.08 -18.44 15.87
N ASP A 117 -17.81 -18.54 16.98
CA ASP A 117 -19.27 -18.45 17.02
C ASP A 117 -19.83 -17.02 16.94
N GLY A 118 -18.96 -16.02 17.00
CA GLY A 118 -19.35 -14.60 16.97
C GLY A 118 -19.98 -14.13 18.28
N ASN A 119 -19.77 -14.84 19.40
CA ASN A 119 -20.28 -14.44 20.70
C ASN A 119 -19.18 -13.84 21.57
N ALA A 120 -19.32 -12.56 21.94
CA ALA A 120 -18.43 -11.86 22.85
C ALA A 120 -19.17 -10.68 23.49
N PRO A 121 -19.92 -10.88 24.57
CA PRO A 121 -20.64 -9.82 25.24
C PRO A 121 -19.67 -8.80 25.89
N ILE A 122 -20.16 -7.58 26.06
CA ILE A 122 -19.44 -6.56 26.83
C ILE A 122 -19.57 -6.90 28.33
N GLU A 123 -18.45 -6.86 29.02
CA GLU A 123 -18.34 -6.87 30.48
C GLU A 123 -18.28 -5.44 30.98
N ASN A 124 -19.16 -5.08 31.94
CA ASN A 124 -19.10 -3.78 32.60
C ASN A 124 -18.06 -3.79 33.72
N LEU A 125 -17.21 -2.78 33.74
CA LEU A 125 -16.15 -2.62 34.74
C LEU A 125 -16.56 -1.58 35.78
N ASN A 126 -16.07 -1.74 37.00
CA ASN A 126 -16.28 -0.78 38.07
C ASN A 126 -15.49 0.52 37.85
N ASP A 127 -14.26 0.38 37.39
CA ASP A 127 -13.33 1.48 37.20
C ASP A 127 -13.18 1.86 35.72
N GLU A 128 -12.90 3.13 35.50
CA GLU A 128 -12.62 3.65 34.17
C GLU A 128 -11.27 3.14 33.64
N GLN A 129 -11.26 2.66 32.43
CA GLN A 129 -10.07 2.11 31.74
C GLN A 129 -9.72 2.98 30.54
N PRO A 130 -8.43 3.15 30.25
CA PRO A 130 -8.00 3.78 29.01
C PRO A 130 -8.46 2.95 27.80
N ALA A 131 -8.66 3.64 26.68
CA ALA A 131 -8.88 2.94 25.43
C ALA A 131 -7.65 2.09 25.07
N LYS A 132 -7.85 0.79 24.94
CA LYS A 132 -6.79 -0.15 24.56
C LYS A 132 -7.40 -1.39 23.93
N THR A 133 -6.95 -1.71 22.73
CA THR A 133 -7.22 -2.99 22.07
C THR A 133 -5.92 -3.77 21.95
N THR A 134 -5.98 -5.07 22.23
CA THR A 134 -4.84 -5.98 22.11
C THR A 134 -5.25 -7.20 21.31
N LEU A 135 -4.52 -7.50 20.25
CA LEU A 135 -4.58 -8.71 19.45
C LEU A 135 -3.34 -9.54 19.74
N ALA A 136 -3.48 -10.66 20.43
CA ALA A 136 -2.38 -11.56 20.74
C ALA A 136 -2.46 -12.80 19.86
N PHE A 137 -1.56 -12.89 18.89
CA PHE A 137 -1.45 -13.98 17.91
C PHE A 137 -0.66 -15.14 18.51
N ASN A 138 -1.29 -16.29 18.65
CA ASN A 138 -0.73 -17.47 19.30
C ASN A 138 -0.83 -18.72 18.45
N GLY A 139 0.13 -19.65 18.66
CA GLY A 139 0.15 -20.93 17.95
C GLY A 139 0.49 -20.74 16.47
N PHE A 140 1.72 -20.31 16.20
CA PHE A 140 2.21 -20.17 14.83
C PHE A 140 2.08 -21.51 14.09
N ALA A 141 1.36 -21.51 12.98
CA ALA A 141 0.86 -22.71 12.30
C ALA A 141 1.72 -23.13 11.09
N LYS A 142 2.92 -22.55 10.93
CA LYS A 142 3.83 -22.90 9.84
C LYS A 142 5.09 -23.55 10.38
N ASP A 143 5.67 -24.45 9.61
CA ASP A 143 6.88 -25.19 9.98
C ASP A 143 8.11 -24.27 10.10
N ARG A 144 8.07 -23.11 9.45
CA ARG A 144 9.13 -22.11 9.51
C ARG A 144 8.64 -20.72 9.12
N VAL A 145 9.34 -19.69 9.61
CA VAL A 145 9.24 -18.34 9.06
C VAL A 145 9.99 -18.33 7.73
N LYS A 146 9.36 -17.90 6.65
CA LYS A 146 9.95 -17.91 5.30
C LYS A 146 11.13 -16.94 5.19
N SER A 147 11.01 -15.79 5.84
CA SER A 147 12.08 -14.80 5.93
C SER A 147 12.16 -14.27 7.36
N TYR A 148 13.37 -14.21 7.91
CA TYR A 148 13.59 -13.57 9.21
C TYR A 148 13.43 -12.05 9.13
N ASP A 149 13.49 -11.50 7.94
CA ASP A 149 13.21 -10.09 7.69
C ASP A 149 11.77 -9.71 8.04
N ASP A 150 10.83 -10.68 7.99
CA ASP A 150 9.45 -10.49 8.47
C ASP A 150 9.36 -10.24 10.00
N LEU A 151 10.45 -10.36 10.74
CA LEU A 151 10.51 -10.18 12.20
C LEU A 151 11.36 -8.99 12.63
N LYS A 152 12.17 -8.42 11.74
CA LYS A 152 13.13 -7.36 12.07
C LYS A 152 12.46 -5.98 12.01
N PRO A 153 12.54 -5.18 13.08
CA PRO A 153 11.92 -3.86 13.13
C PRO A 153 12.39 -2.90 12.03
N ASP A 154 13.67 -2.91 11.68
CA ASP A 154 14.27 -2.06 10.65
C ASP A 154 13.82 -2.43 9.23
N VAL A 155 13.45 -3.68 9.00
CA VAL A 155 12.87 -4.16 7.73
C VAL A 155 11.37 -3.87 7.68
N LEU A 156 10.66 -4.08 8.79
CA LEU A 156 9.21 -3.85 8.86
C LEU A 156 8.85 -2.36 8.76
N LYS A 157 9.67 -1.47 9.36
CA LYS A 157 9.42 -0.02 9.34
C LYS A 157 9.17 0.53 7.93
N PRO A 158 10.08 0.39 6.95
CA PRO A 158 9.84 0.92 5.60
C PRO A 158 8.66 0.24 4.91
N LEU A 159 8.42 -1.05 5.12
CA LEU A 159 7.28 -1.76 4.54
C LEU A 159 5.95 -1.22 5.06
N LEU A 160 5.85 -0.93 6.36
CA LEU A 160 4.64 -0.35 6.96
C LEU A 160 4.43 1.10 6.52
N ILE A 161 5.49 1.90 6.43
CA ILE A 161 5.41 3.26 5.89
C ILE A 161 4.91 3.21 4.45
N GLU A 162 5.52 2.39 3.59
CA GLU A 162 5.12 2.26 2.18
C GLU A 162 3.66 1.83 2.06
N GLN A 163 3.23 0.80 2.80
CA GLN A 163 1.87 0.25 2.73
C GLN A 163 0.81 1.26 3.16
N PHE A 164 1.09 2.09 4.17
CA PHE A 164 0.13 3.02 4.77
C PHE A 164 0.47 4.48 4.49
N LEU A 165 1.37 4.74 3.55
CA LEU A 165 1.80 6.10 3.22
C LEU A 165 0.63 7.07 2.99
N PRO A 166 -0.45 6.71 2.27
CA PRO A 166 -1.59 7.61 2.09
C PRO A 166 -2.23 8.03 3.42
N THR A 167 -2.51 7.07 4.30
CA THR A 167 -3.13 7.35 5.62
C THR A 167 -2.18 8.14 6.52
N LEU A 168 -0.91 7.76 6.56
CA LEU A 168 0.07 8.40 7.43
C LEU A 168 0.40 9.82 6.95
N ASP A 169 0.51 10.03 5.63
CA ASP A 169 0.71 11.37 5.05
C ASP A 169 -0.50 12.27 5.27
N ALA A 170 -1.73 11.75 5.14
CA ALA A 170 -2.93 12.50 5.47
C ALA A 170 -2.91 12.97 6.93
N ARG A 171 -2.59 12.09 7.89
CA ARG A 171 -2.45 12.45 9.31
C ARG A 171 -1.36 13.49 9.54
N LYS A 172 -0.21 13.37 8.86
CA LYS A 172 0.87 14.37 8.94
C LYS A 172 0.39 15.73 8.46
N ARG A 173 -0.31 15.80 7.34
CA ARG A 173 -0.87 17.04 6.79
C ARG A 173 -1.92 17.67 7.69
N ASP A 174 -2.75 16.86 8.33
CA ASP A 174 -3.81 17.30 9.25
C ASP A 174 -3.27 17.65 10.65
N GLY A 175 -1.97 17.45 10.90
CA GLY A 175 -1.34 17.70 12.19
C GLY A 175 -1.72 16.67 13.28
N THR A 176 -2.30 15.54 12.90
CA THR A 176 -2.63 14.44 13.81
C THR A 176 -1.37 13.67 14.19
N ALA A 177 -0.92 13.82 15.43
CA ALA A 177 0.23 13.07 15.94
C ALA A 177 -0.09 11.56 15.97
N PHE A 178 0.88 10.76 15.58
CA PHE A 178 0.80 9.30 15.70
C PHE A 178 2.16 8.69 16.03
N LYS A 179 2.13 7.51 16.65
CA LYS A 179 3.31 6.72 16.98
C LYS A 179 3.03 5.23 16.77
N ILE A 180 3.84 4.57 15.93
CA ILE A 180 3.79 3.13 15.73
C ILE A 180 5.13 2.56 16.17
N SER A 181 5.14 1.78 17.25
CA SER A 181 6.33 1.15 17.80
C SER A 181 6.42 -0.31 17.34
N ILE A 182 7.61 -0.75 16.95
CA ILE A 182 7.88 -2.14 16.54
C ILE A 182 9.01 -2.67 17.41
N ASN A 183 8.76 -3.74 18.16
CA ASN A 183 9.68 -4.29 19.12
C ASN A 183 9.91 -5.78 18.85
N LEU A 184 11.16 -6.21 18.88
CA LEU A 184 11.55 -7.62 18.76
C LEU A 184 12.20 -8.09 20.06
N LYS A 185 11.67 -9.17 20.65
CA LYS A 185 12.28 -9.92 21.75
C LYS A 185 12.72 -11.28 21.24
N THR A 186 14.01 -11.55 21.33
CA THR A 186 14.59 -12.84 20.92
C THR A 186 15.75 -13.23 21.83
N LYS A 187 15.98 -14.53 21.96
CA LYS A 187 17.18 -15.09 22.63
C LYS A 187 18.22 -15.59 21.63
N GLU A 188 17.98 -15.35 20.34
CA GLU A 188 18.89 -15.75 19.26
C GLU A 188 20.24 -15.05 19.40
N SER A 189 21.31 -15.83 19.50
CA SER A 189 22.67 -15.28 19.71
C SER A 189 23.18 -14.47 18.51
N ASN A 190 22.73 -14.81 17.30
CA ASN A 190 23.12 -14.11 16.07
C ASN A 190 22.27 -12.87 15.80
N ALA A 191 21.22 -12.64 16.60
CA ALA A 191 20.35 -11.49 16.53
C ALA A 191 20.66 -10.47 17.62
N GLN A 192 21.95 -10.15 17.80
CA GLN A 192 22.36 -9.14 18.76
C GLN A 192 21.99 -7.74 18.27
N LYS A 193 21.69 -6.82 19.20
CA LYS A 193 21.36 -5.42 18.88
C LYS A 193 22.45 -4.69 18.08
N GLU A 194 23.66 -5.24 18.06
CA GLU A 194 24.80 -4.75 17.28
C GLU A 194 24.65 -4.98 15.78
N PHE A 195 23.85 -5.99 15.36
CA PHE A 195 23.64 -6.32 13.95
C PHE A 195 22.43 -5.63 13.34
N PHE A 196 21.38 -5.40 14.14
CA PHE A 196 20.18 -4.67 13.73
C PHE A 196 19.40 -4.19 14.97
N PRO A 197 18.61 -3.10 14.88
CA PRO A 197 17.84 -2.59 15.99
C PRO A 197 16.70 -3.55 16.36
N HIS A 198 16.52 -3.80 17.66
CA HIS A 198 15.37 -4.57 18.17
C HIS A 198 14.13 -3.72 18.40
N GLU A 199 14.25 -2.42 18.28
CA GLU A 199 13.18 -1.46 18.48
C GLU A 199 13.24 -0.39 17.41
N THR A 200 12.11 0.00 16.88
CA THR A 200 11.98 1.15 15.98
C THR A 200 10.63 1.81 16.18
N VAL A 201 10.54 3.06 15.75
CA VAL A 201 9.30 3.84 15.84
C VAL A 201 9.04 4.49 14.49
N ILE A 202 7.76 4.61 14.11
CA ILE A 202 7.28 5.38 12.97
C ILE A 202 6.50 6.57 13.52
N THR A 203 6.86 7.75 13.09
CA THR A 203 6.21 9.02 13.42
C THR A 203 6.06 9.87 12.15
N ALA A 204 5.45 11.03 12.26
CA ALA A 204 5.33 11.96 11.14
C ALA A 204 6.70 12.43 10.58
N ASP A 205 7.76 12.41 11.40
CA ASP A 205 9.11 12.81 10.99
C ASP A 205 9.78 11.80 10.07
N ASP A 206 9.35 10.55 10.11
CA ASP A 206 9.86 9.48 9.23
C ASP A 206 9.26 9.52 7.81
N LEU A 207 8.24 10.35 7.60
CA LEU A 207 7.57 10.42 6.31
C LEU A 207 8.19 11.52 5.43
N PRO A 208 8.35 11.26 4.12
CA PRO A 208 8.77 12.28 3.19
C PRO A 208 7.78 13.45 3.16
N SER A 209 8.25 14.62 2.76
CA SER A 209 7.37 15.76 2.48
C SER A 209 6.83 15.62 1.06
N MET A 210 5.56 15.30 0.92
CA MET A 210 4.92 15.10 -0.37
C MET A 210 4.47 16.46 -0.97
N THR A 211 4.75 16.64 -2.26
CA THR A 211 4.20 17.74 -3.06
C THR A 211 2.96 17.26 -3.77
N LYS A 212 1.89 18.06 -3.77
CA LYS A 212 0.63 17.74 -4.43
C LYS A 212 0.46 18.51 -5.73
N ILE A 213 0.07 17.82 -6.80
CA ILE A 213 -0.45 18.42 -8.03
C ILE A 213 -1.76 17.74 -8.45
N THR A 214 -2.68 18.49 -9.01
CA THR A 214 -3.91 17.96 -9.60
C THR A 214 -3.70 17.77 -11.10
N ILE A 215 -3.92 16.56 -11.58
CA ILE A 215 -3.75 16.21 -13.00
C ILE A 215 -4.94 16.74 -13.79
N GLN A 216 -4.64 17.52 -14.82
CA GLN A 216 -5.63 18.04 -15.77
C GLN A 216 -5.33 17.47 -17.16
N ASP A 217 -6.25 16.66 -17.67
CA ASP A 217 -6.16 16.10 -19.02
C ASP A 217 -7.56 15.76 -19.56
N ASP A 218 -7.90 16.32 -20.69
CA ASP A 218 -9.22 16.15 -21.33
C ASP A 218 -9.54 14.70 -21.68
N SER A 219 -8.51 13.84 -21.82
CA SER A 219 -8.72 12.39 -22.05
C SER A 219 -9.20 11.65 -20.82
N LEU A 220 -9.20 12.30 -19.65
CA LEU A 220 -9.65 11.78 -18.36
C LEU A 220 -11.01 12.33 -17.92
N ASP A 221 -11.78 12.94 -18.81
CA ASP A 221 -13.11 13.54 -18.49
C ASP A 221 -14.07 12.54 -17.81
N ALA A 222 -13.91 11.25 -18.09
CA ALA A 222 -14.71 10.19 -17.46
C ALA A 222 -14.23 9.85 -16.03
N PHE A 223 -13.09 10.41 -15.59
CA PHE A 223 -12.52 10.18 -14.29
C PHE A 223 -12.82 11.35 -13.37
N SER A 224 -13.03 11.07 -12.10
CA SER A 224 -12.98 12.08 -11.05
C SER A 224 -11.60 12.73 -11.04
N THR A 225 -11.50 13.90 -10.44
CA THR A 225 -10.21 14.57 -10.23
C THR A 225 -9.17 13.59 -9.70
N ILE A 226 -7.99 13.58 -10.30
CA ILE A 226 -6.86 12.76 -9.88
C ILE A 226 -5.80 13.69 -9.32
N ASP A 227 -5.48 13.50 -8.06
CA ASP A 227 -4.37 14.17 -7.40
C ASP A 227 -3.15 13.27 -7.40
N MET A 228 -1.99 13.82 -7.71
CA MET A 228 -0.69 13.15 -7.60
C MET A 228 0.10 13.79 -6.45
N HIS A 229 0.43 12.98 -5.45
CA HIS A 229 1.35 13.34 -4.39
C HIS A 229 2.70 12.71 -4.70
N TYR A 230 3.76 13.50 -4.70
CA TYR A 230 5.08 12.99 -5.03
C TYR A 230 6.19 13.52 -4.13
N HIS A 231 7.23 12.73 -4.03
CA HIS A 231 8.51 13.08 -3.42
C HIS A 231 9.64 12.47 -4.24
N VAL A 232 10.66 13.27 -4.54
CA VAL A 232 11.87 12.80 -5.23
C VAL A 232 13.07 13.41 -4.54
N GLU A 233 14.02 12.56 -4.13
CA GLU A 233 15.23 13.02 -3.47
C GLU A 233 16.46 12.19 -3.87
N PRO A 234 17.67 12.77 -3.83
CA PRO A 234 18.90 12.00 -3.95
C PRO A 234 19.14 11.15 -2.70
N VAL A 235 19.55 9.89 -2.89
CA VAL A 235 19.88 8.96 -1.82
C VAL A 235 21.24 8.31 -2.03
N SER A 236 21.89 7.91 -0.93
CA SER A 236 23.13 7.15 -1.01
C SER A 236 22.80 5.67 -1.29
N GLY A 237 23.20 5.14 -2.43
CA GLY A 237 23.08 3.72 -2.76
C GLY A 237 22.11 3.42 -3.90
N LYS A 238 21.47 2.25 -3.81
CA LYS A 238 20.52 1.79 -4.84
C LYS A 238 19.24 2.60 -4.73
N GLY A 239 18.90 3.31 -5.79
CA GLY A 239 17.65 4.06 -5.86
C GLY A 239 16.42 3.16 -5.85
N SER A 240 15.28 3.75 -5.53
CA SER A 240 13.97 3.10 -5.56
C SER A 240 12.91 4.01 -6.16
N LEU A 241 11.97 3.43 -6.89
CA LEU A 241 10.82 4.13 -7.44
C LEU A 241 9.55 3.41 -7.00
N LEU A 242 8.72 4.10 -6.24
CA LEU A 242 7.36 3.68 -5.90
C LEU A 242 6.37 4.52 -6.69
N VAL A 243 5.59 3.87 -7.54
CA VAL A 243 4.42 4.49 -8.18
C VAL A 243 3.20 3.68 -7.77
N ALA A 244 2.18 4.33 -7.23
CA ALA A 244 1.08 3.61 -6.62
C ALA A 244 -0.23 4.40 -6.65
N PHE A 245 -1.34 3.67 -6.51
CA PHE A 245 -2.65 4.23 -6.20
C PHE A 245 -2.86 4.27 -4.69
N SER A 246 -3.49 5.34 -4.21
CA SER A 246 -4.04 5.44 -2.87
C SER A 246 -5.47 4.89 -2.88
N ILE A 247 -5.69 3.73 -2.27
CA ILE A 247 -7.01 3.10 -2.20
C ILE A 247 -7.33 2.71 -0.77
N ASP A 248 -8.39 3.27 -0.20
CA ASP A 248 -8.82 3.00 1.17
C ASP A 248 -7.67 3.18 2.19
N GLY A 249 -6.87 4.23 2.02
CA GLY A 249 -5.73 4.54 2.88
C GLY A 249 -4.52 3.62 2.73
N ARG A 250 -4.51 2.75 1.73
CA ARG A 250 -3.42 1.80 1.44
C ARG A 250 -2.76 2.10 0.10
N THR A 251 -1.49 1.80 0.03
CA THR A 251 -0.68 1.91 -1.19
C THR A 251 -0.85 0.65 -2.03
N ILE A 252 -1.30 0.83 -3.29
CA ILE A 252 -1.38 -0.25 -4.27
C ILE A 252 -0.38 0.05 -5.39
N PRO A 253 0.77 -0.64 -5.43
CA PRO A 253 1.79 -0.39 -6.43
C PRO A 253 1.29 -0.62 -7.86
N VAL A 254 1.74 0.23 -8.78
CA VAL A 254 1.49 0.11 -10.21
C VAL A 254 2.78 0.28 -10.99
N ASN A 255 3.01 -0.58 -11.97
CA ASN A 255 4.22 -0.51 -12.80
C ASN A 255 3.97 0.41 -14.01
N LEU A 256 4.13 1.72 -13.82
CA LEU A 256 4.04 2.70 -14.91
C LEU A 256 5.39 2.93 -15.60
N ILE A 257 6.48 2.82 -14.87
CA ILE A 257 7.86 3.01 -15.36
C ILE A 257 8.68 1.81 -14.89
N PRO A 258 9.34 1.08 -15.80
CA PRO A 258 10.20 -0.03 -15.42
C PRO A 258 11.29 0.40 -14.43
N ALA A 259 11.51 -0.37 -13.37
CA ALA A 259 12.53 -0.06 -12.36
C ALA A 259 13.95 0.09 -12.97
N SER A 260 14.24 -0.62 -14.06
CA SER A 260 15.49 -0.52 -14.82
C SER A 260 15.69 0.83 -15.50
N SER A 261 14.63 1.58 -15.72
CA SER A 261 14.67 2.90 -16.34
C SER A 261 14.92 4.03 -15.34
N PHE A 262 14.74 3.76 -14.05
CA PHE A 262 14.97 4.74 -12.98
C PHE A 262 16.46 4.76 -12.58
N PRO A 263 17.12 5.94 -12.53
CA PRO A 263 18.54 6.01 -12.24
C PRO A 263 18.86 5.69 -10.79
N PRO A 264 20.00 5.02 -10.52
CA PRO A 264 20.47 4.81 -9.15
C PRO A 264 20.84 6.14 -8.48
N GLY A 265 20.79 6.17 -7.15
CA GLY A 265 21.12 7.36 -6.35
C GLY A 265 19.95 8.33 -6.17
N TYR A 266 18.74 7.91 -6.49
CA TYR A 266 17.52 8.68 -6.23
C TYR A 266 16.44 7.79 -5.62
N MET A 267 15.58 8.37 -4.80
CA MET A 267 14.32 7.80 -4.35
C MET A 267 13.18 8.62 -4.93
N GLY A 268 12.21 7.94 -5.54
CA GLY A 268 11.00 8.56 -6.06
C GLY A 268 9.75 7.87 -5.50
N MET A 269 8.80 8.65 -5.02
CA MET A 269 7.49 8.19 -4.56
C MET A 269 6.40 8.99 -5.25
N PHE A 270 5.42 8.30 -5.83
CA PHE A 270 4.29 8.89 -6.53
C PHE A 270 3.01 8.17 -6.11
N LEU A 271 2.09 8.88 -5.48
CA LEU A 271 0.79 8.37 -5.07
C LEU A 271 -0.31 9.08 -5.84
N PHE A 272 -1.18 8.32 -6.50
CA PHE A 272 -2.36 8.83 -7.16
C PHE A 272 -3.59 8.61 -6.30
N GLU A 273 -4.34 9.67 -6.05
CA GLU A 273 -5.56 9.67 -5.26
C GLU A 273 -6.75 10.14 -6.11
N SER A 274 -7.85 9.40 -6.06
CA SER A 274 -9.10 9.74 -6.70
C SER A 274 -10.24 8.96 -6.06
N GLU A 275 -11.42 9.58 -5.92
CA GLU A 275 -12.64 8.89 -5.42
C GLU A 275 -12.98 7.64 -6.24
N MET A 276 -12.69 7.67 -7.54
CA MET A 276 -12.94 6.56 -8.44
C MET A 276 -12.14 5.31 -8.07
N PHE A 277 -10.93 5.45 -7.55
CA PHE A 277 -10.09 4.30 -7.22
C PHE A 277 -10.68 3.47 -6.08
N HIS A 278 -11.31 4.10 -5.11
CA HIS A 278 -11.89 3.44 -3.94
C HIS A 278 -12.97 2.42 -4.29
N SER A 279 -13.82 2.73 -5.28
CA SER A 279 -14.92 1.83 -5.70
C SER A 279 -14.46 0.70 -6.62
N ASN A 280 -13.24 0.76 -7.14
CA ASN A 280 -12.72 -0.11 -8.19
C ASN A 280 -11.48 -0.93 -7.77
N ALA A 281 -11.32 -1.21 -6.48
CA ALA A 281 -10.29 -2.13 -5.99
C ALA A 281 -10.80 -3.58 -5.97
N ASP A 282 -9.90 -4.55 -6.18
CA ASP A 282 -10.20 -5.97 -5.99
C ASP A 282 -10.53 -6.29 -4.51
N SER A 283 -11.01 -7.50 -4.25
CA SER A 283 -11.41 -7.91 -2.90
C SER A 283 -10.22 -7.99 -1.91
N SER A 284 -9.02 -8.22 -2.41
CA SER A 284 -7.79 -8.28 -1.62
C SER A 284 -7.09 -6.91 -1.51
N ARG A 285 -7.59 -5.90 -2.20
CA ARG A 285 -6.97 -4.55 -2.30
C ARG A 285 -5.53 -4.60 -2.79
N GLN A 286 -5.26 -5.48 -3.74
CA GLN A 286 -3.94 -5.63 -4.36
C GLN A 286 -3.90 -5.13 -5.80
N LYS A 287 -5.06 -4.87 -6.40
CA LYS A 287 -5.17 -4.40 -7.78
C LYS A 287 -6.33 -3.43 -7.97
N LEU A 288 -6.13 -2.46 -8.85
CA LEU A 288 -7.20 -1.62 -9.38
C LEU A 288 -7.91 -2.38 -10.51
N ILE A 289 -9.24 -2.52 -10.40
CA ILE A 289 -10.08 -3.12 -11.44
C ILE A 289 -11.04 -2.04 -11.93
N LEU A 290 -10.72 -1.40 -13.03
CA LEU A 290 -11.60 -0.42 -13.63
C LEU A 290 -12.75 -1.09 -14.41
N PRO A 291 -13.92 -0.44 -14.50
CA PRO A 291 -15.00 -0.87 -15.39
C PRO A 291 -14.53 -0.99 -16.85
N GLU A 292 -15.06 -1.95 -17.60
CA GLU A 292 -14.67 -2.23 -18.98
C GLU A 292 -14.81 -1.01 -19.94
N ASN A 293 -15.71 -0.09 -19.62
CA ASN A 293 -15.91 1.13 -20.38
C ASN A 293 -14.85 2.21 -20.13
N LEU A 294 -13.97 2.03 -19.15
CA LEU A 294 -12.89 2.97 -18.85
C LEU A 294 -11.55 2.42 -19.37
N PRO A 295 -10.94 3.08 -20.35
CA PRO A 295 -9.69 2.61 -20.95
C PRO A 295 -8.52 2.82 -19.99
N ILE A 296 -8.14 1.78 -19.27
CA ILE A 296 -7.01 1.79 -18.31
C ILE A 296 -5.70 2.26 -18.98
N GLU A 297 -5.52 1.93 -20.25
CA GLU A 297 -4.34 2.33 -21.02
C GLU A 297 -4.22 3.85 -21.18
N LYS A 298 -5.36 4.54 -21.36
CA LYS A 298 -5.37 6.01 -21.40
C LYS A 298 -4.98 6.60 -20.05
N LEU A 299 -5.54 6.06 -18.96
CA LEU A 299 -5.19 6.47 -17.60
C LEU A 299 -3.69 6.30 -17.39
N TYR A 300 -3.15 5.11 -17.62
CA TYR A 300 -1.73 4.83 -17.40
C TYR A 300 -0.82 5.71 -18.24
N ARG A 301 -1.21 6.04 -19.47
CA ARG A 301 -0.45 6.96 -20.33
C ARG A 301 -0.36 8.36 -19.72
N VAL A 302 -1.49 8.91 -19.25
CA VAL A 302 -1.51 10.24 -18.64
C VAL A 302 -0.69 10.23 -17.34
N LEU A 303 -0.90 9.25 -16.46
CA LEU A 303 -0.18 9.14 -15.20
C LEU A 303 1.34 8.99 -15.43
N ARG A 304 1.74 8.15 -16.41
CA ARG A 304 3.14 7.96 -16.81
C ARG A 304 3.77 9.26 -17.27
N ARG A 305 3.05 10.03 -18.08
CA ARG A 305 3.52 11.33 -18.57
C ARG A 305 3.74 12.32 -17.41
N GLU A 306 2.80 12.39 -16.47
CA GLU A 306 2.93 13.32 -15.34
C GLU A 306 4.08 12.91 -14.39
N VAL A 307 4.27 11.61 -14.13
CA VAL A 307 5.46 11.11 -13.43
C VAL A 307 6.74 11.46 -14.20
N GLY A 308 6.76 11.24 -15.52
CA GLY A 308 7.90 11.52 -16.37
C GLY A 308 8.31 12.99 -16.34
N LYS A 309 7.36 13.92 -16.37
CA LYS A 309 7.62 15.36 -16.25
C LYS A 309 8.34 15.67 -14.93
N VAL A 310 7.80 15.23 -13.80
CA VAL A 310 8.41 15.47 -12.49
C VAL A 310 9.81 14.86 -12.41
N LEU A 311 9.98 13.65 -12.91
CA LEU A 311 11.28 12.97 -12.91
C LEU A 311 12.31 13.71 -13.80
N ALA A 312 11.89 14.18 -14.98
CA ALA A 312 12.77 14.95 -15.88
C ALA A 312 13.19 16.29 -15.26
N ASP A 313 12.26 16.98 -14.58
CA ASP A 313 12.55 18.24 -13.91
C ASP A 313 13.51 18.07 -12.72
N MET A 314 13.35 16.98 -11.95
CA MET A 314 14.09 16.79 -10.70
C MET A 314 15.39 16.00 -10.88
N ILE A 315 15.53 15.21 -11.94
CA ILE A 315 16.68 14.33 -12.18
C ILE A 315 17.30 14.63 -13.55
N PRO A 316 18.33 15.46 -13.66
CA PRO A 316 18.94 15.85 -14.93
C PRO A 316 19.38 14.68 -15.83
N LYS A 317 19.82 13.57 -15.23
CA LYS A 317 20.19 12.36 -15.97
C LYS A 317 19.03 11.76 -16.78
N ILE A 318 17.78 11.95 -16.34
CA ILE A 318 16.59 11.49 -17.05
C ILE A 318 16.37 12.36 -18.30
N THR A 319 16.50 13.66 -18.19
CA THR A 319 16.41 14.58 -19.33
C THR A 319 17.44 14.26 -20.37
N GLU A 320 18.71 14.12 -19.99
CA GLU A 320 19.79 13.71 -20.89
C GLU A 320 19.52 12.36 -21.57
N LYS A 321 18.99 11.39 -20.83
CA LYS A 321 18.62 10.07 -21.38
C LYS A 321 17.49 10.19 -22.38
N ASN A 322 16.44 10.96 -22.05
CA ASN A 322 15.29 11.18 -22.92
C ASN A 322 15.71 11.81 -24.24
N GLU A 323 16.55 12.86 -24.20
CA GLU A 323 17.08 13.52 -25.39
C GLU A 323 17.84 12.54 -26.30
N LYS A 324 18.78 11.78 -25.74
CA LYS A 324 19.58 10.80 -26.51
C LYS A 324 18.73 9.68 -27.12
N VAL A 325 17.71 9.22 -26.40
CA VAL A 325 16.80 8.16 -26.91
C VAL A 325 15.91 8.72 -28.00
N LYS A 326 15.40 9.93 -27.80
CA LYS A 326 14.56 10.65 -28.78
C LYS A 326 15.32 10.87 -30.09
N GLU A 327 16.52 11.42 -30.04
CA GLU A 327 17.37 11.64 -31.24
C GLU A 327 17.56 10.33 -32.03
N LYS A 328 17.90 9.21 -31.35
CA LYS A 328 18.05 7.91 -32.01
C LYS A 328 16.75 7.42 -32.64
N PHE A 329 15.60 7.65 -32.02
CA PHE A 329 14.31 7.21 -32.58
C PHE A 329 13.92 8.08 -33.77
N GLU A 330 14.15 9.37 -33.73
CA GLU A 330 13.88 10.30 -34.81
C GLU A 330 14.77 10.02 -36.04
N GLU A 331 16.03 9.62 -35.83
CA GLU A 331 16.91 9.12 -36.91
C GLU A 331 16.41 7.81 -37.54
N GLN A 332 15.94 6.85 -36.70
CA GLN A 332 15.44 5.55 -37.17
C GLN A 332 14.06 5.64 -37.80
N PHE A 333 13.22 6.56 -37.33
CA PHE A 333 11.84 6.74 -37.76
C PHE A 333 11.55 8.19 -38.17
N PRO A 334 12.11 8.71 -39.25
CA PRO A 334 11.98 10.12 -39.65
C PRO A 334 10.52 10.60 -39.81
N HIS A 335 9.61 9.68 -40.17
CA HIS A 335 8.18 10.00 -40.31
C HIS A 335 7.48 10.27 -38.96
N LEU A 336 8.11 9.91 -37.83
CA LEU A 336 7.63 10.17 -36.45
C LEU A 336 8.36 11.35 -35.79
N LEU A 337 9.13 12.12 -36.53
CA LEU A 337 9.82 13.30 -36.04
C LEU A 337 8.84 14.26 -35.33
N GLY A 338 9.13 14.62 -34.10
CA GLY A 338 8.31 15.51 -33.28
C GLY A 338 7.10 14.86 -32.60
N TYR A 339 6.87 13.55 -32.77
CA TYR A 339 5.77 12.84 -32.09
C TYR A 339 6.20 12.03 -30.87
N PHE A 340 7.49 11.86 -30.64
CA PHE A 340 7.99 11.22 -29.42
C PHE A 340 7.79 12.13 -28.19
N GLU A 341 7.43 11.54 -27.06
CA GLU A 341 7.23 12.27 -25.81
C GLU A 341 8.57 12.61 -25.15
N ASN A 342 8.83 13.90 -24.93
CA ASN A 342 10.11 14.38 -24.39
C ASN A 342 10.42 13.84 -22.99
N ASP A 343 9.38 13.71 -22.14
CA ASP A 343 9.56 13.43 -20.73
C ASP A 343 9.57 11.94 -20.39
N THR A 344 9.14 11.10 -21.33
CA THR A 344 8.94 9.66 -21.05
C THR A 344 9.67 8.72 -21.98
N VAL A 345 10.14 9.18 -23.15
CA VAL A 345 10.70 8.32 -24.21
C VAL A 345 11.87 7.44 -23.76
N GLY A 346 12.67 7.89 -22.83
CA GLY A 346 13.77 7.13 -22.23
C GLY A 346 13.41 6.38 -20.94
N LEU A 347 12.17 6.52 -20.47
CA LEU A 347 11.67 5.88 -19.24
C LEU A 347 10.80 4.66 -19.50
N ILE A 348 10.36 4.45 -20.74
CA ILE A 348 9.48 3.35 -21.17
C ILE A 348 10.19 2.44 -22.16
N ASP A 349 9.60 1.29 -22.43
CA ASP A 349 10.13 0.37 -23.42
C ASP A 349 10.02 0.94 -24.83
N ARG A 350 10.90 0.47 -25.72
CA ARG A 350 10.97 0.94 -27.10
C ARG A 350 9.65 0.82 -27.84
N ASP A 351 8.99 -0.32 -27.69
CA ASP A 351 7.75 -0.62 -28.41
C ASP A 351 6.61 0.29 -27.94
N ASP A 352 6.52 0.54 -26.64
CA ASP A 352 5.58 1.50 -26.06
C ASP A 352 5.83 2.93 -26.60
N ALA A 353 7.09 3.36 -26.65
CA ALA A 353 7.45 4.69 -27.16
C ALA A 353 7.07 4.86 -28.63
N LEU A 354 7.31 3.84 -29.46
CA LEU A 354 6.92 3.82 -30.87
C LEU A 354 5.41 3.82 -31.04
N GLU A 355 4.69 3.00 -30.31
CA GLU A 355 3.22 2.96 -30.37
C GLU A 355 2.59 4.32 -30.03
N ILE A 356 3.07 4.96 -28.95
CA ILE A 356 2.61 6.28 -28.54
C ILE A 356 2.86 7.33 -29.67
N ALA A 357 4.07 7.32 -30.24
CA ALA A 357 4.43 8.25 -31.31
C ALA A 357 3.57 8.02 -32.57
N GLN A 358 3.37 6.77 -32.98
CA GLN A 358 2.51 6.41 -34.09
C GLN A 358 1.06 6.84 -33.88
N GLN A 359 0.50 6.61 -32.70
CA GLN A 359 -0.86 7.02 -32.38
C GLN A 359 -1.04 8.55 -32.46
N LYS A 360 -0.06 9.33 -31.99
CA LYS A 360 -0.05 10.78 -32.11
C LYS A 360 0.02 11.22 -33.58
N PHE A 361 0.90 10.61 -34.34
CA PHE A 361 1.05 10.86 -35.78
C PHE A 361 -0.26 10.61 -36.55
N PHE A 362 -0.89 9.45 -36.37
CA PHE A 362 -2.16 9.14 -37.03
C PHE A 362 -3.31 10.06 -36.60
N ARG A 363 -3.36 10.48 -35.35
CA ARG A 363 -4.36 11.46 -34.89
C ARG A 363 -4.16 12.82 -35.56
N ALA A 364 -2.93 13.30 -35.66
CA ALA A 364 -2.60 14.54 -36.33
C ALA A 364 -2.98 14.49 -37.81
N GLN A 365 -2.67 13.41 -38.52
CA GLN A 365 -3.10 13.21 -39.92
C GLN A 365 -4.63 13.22 -40.09
N LYS A 366 -5.37 12.53 -39.21
CA LYS A 366 -6.83 12.52 -39.24
C LYS A 366 -7.41 13.90 -39.03
N GLN A 367 -6.85 14.72 -38.17
CA GLN A 367 -7.29 16.12 -37.96
C GLN A 367 -7.05 16.97 -39.20
N VAL A 368 -5.93 16.85 -39.88
CA VAL A 368 -5.64 17.56 -41.12
C VAL A 368 -6.64 17.18 -42.21
N LEU A 369 -6.92 15.89 -42.42
CA LEU A 369 -7.90 15.41 -43.41
C LEU A 369 -9.32 15.90 -43.09
N GLN A 370 -9.69 16.01 -41.83
CA GLN A 370 -11.01 16.57 -41.46
C GLN A 370 -11.13 18.07 -41.70
N CYS A 371 -10.04 18.81 -41.55
CA CYS A 371 -9.98 20.24 -41.86
C CYS A 371 -10.09 20.50 -43.39
N GLU A 372 -9.42 19.66 -44.19
CA GLU A 372 -9.46 19.76 -45.65
C GLU A 372 -10.84 19.41 -46.26
N THR A 373 -11.64 18.61 -45.57
CA THR A 373 -13.01 18.25 -46.01
C THR A 373 -14.06 19.28 -45.65
N LEU A 374 -13.74 20.30 -44.83
CA LEU A 374 -14.62 21.38 -44.39
C LEU A 374 -14.36 22.70 -45.16
N THR A 375 -13.37 22.73 -46.06
CA THR A 375 -13.08 23.83 -47.00
C THR A 375 -13.54 23.44 -48.41
#